data_7ea42518cb996fb1a3f0736bf3c85bce
#
_entry.id   7ea42518cb996fb1a3f0736bf3c85bce
#
_cell.length_a   1.000
_cell.length_b   1.000
_cell.length_c   1.000
_cell.angle_alpha   90.00
_cell.angle_beta   90.00
_cell.angle_gamma   90.00
#
_symmetry.space_group_name_H-M   'P 1'
#
loop_
_entity.id
_entity.type
_entity.pdbx_description
1 polymer ?
#
loop_
_entity_poly.entity_id
_entity_poly.type
_entity_poly.pdbx_seq_one_letter_code
_entity_poly.pdbx_strand_id
1 'polypeptide(L)'
;MTTNNHEVIFAIVNAGFAEEAMEVAREEGVRGGTILNARGVAREEAAAFFGITIHHEKEILMMVVEKDIRDRVLNAIYKEMGMAKAAQGIAFSLPVSDVAGLAPKIEQIRSETEE
;
A
#
# COMPACT_ATOMS: atom_id res chain seq x y z
N MET A 1 3.43 20.43 -8.88
CA MET A 1 2.25 19.58 -8.68
C MET A 1 2.13 18.61 -9.85
N THR A 2 1.87 17.36 -9.58
CA THR A 2 1.81 16.31 -10.59
C THR A 2 0.39 15.74 -10.60
N THR A 3 -0.15 15.57 -11.79
CA THR A 3 -1.50 15.03 -11.96
C THR A 3 -1.45 13.79 -12.84
N ASN A 4 -2.42 12.90 -12.66
CA ASN A 4 -2.70 11.76 -13.54
C ASN A 4 -1.63 10.66 -13.63
N ASN A 5 -0.45 10.84 -13.05
CA ASN A 5 0.62 9.85 -13.09
C ASN A 5 0.74 9.03 -11.82
N HIS A 6 -0.11 9.29 -10.85
CA HIS A 6 -0.02 8.65 -9.54
C HIS A 6 -1.32 8.03 -9.11
N GLU A 7 -1.20 7.02 -8.28
CA GLU A 7 -2.33 6.39 -7.61
C GLU A 7 -1.97 6.19 -6.15
N VAL A 8 -2.97 6.06 -5.32
CA VAL A 8 -2.76 5.68 -3.93
C VAL A 8 -3.09 4.19 -3.79
N ILE A 9 -2.20 3.48 -3.10
CA ILE A 9 -2.45 2.08 -2.74
C ILE A 9 -2.66 2.03 -1.24
N PHE A 10 -3.74 1.36 -0.85
CA PHE A 10 -3.99 1.00 0.55
C PHE A 10 -3.77 -0.50 0.71
N ALA A 11 -2.92 -0.87 1.65
CA ALA A 11 -2.74 -2.27 2.03
C ALA A 11 -3.20 -2.39 3.48
N ILE A 12 -4.25 -3.16 3.69
CA ILE A 12 -4.81 -3.39 5.03
C ILE A 12 -4.37 -4.77 5.47
N VAL A 13 -3.60 -4.83 6.55
CA VAL A 13 -2.99 -6.07 7.03
C VAL A 13 -3.23 -6.21 8.53
N ASN A 14 -3.06 -7.42 9.04
CA ASN A 14 -3.07 -7.63 10.47
C ASN A 14 -1.97 -6.79 11.13
N ALA A 15 -2.24 -6.32 12.34
CA ALA A 15 -1.29 -5.50 13.08
C ALA A 15 0.06 -6.23 13.19
N GLY A 16 1.13 -5.49 12.97
CA GLY A 16 2.48 -6.02 12.98
C GLY A 16 3.04 -6.35 11.60
N PHE A 17 2.23 -6.26 10.54
CA PHE A 17 2.67 -6.64 9.19
C PHE A 17 2.85 -5.46 8.23
N ALA A 18 2.54 -4.23 8.67
CA ALA A 18 2.62 -3.09 7.76
C ALA A 18 4.05 -2.76 7.33
N GLU A 19 5.02 -2.90 8.23
CA GLU A 19 6.41 -2.66 7.86
C GLU A 19 6.92 -3.68 6.85
N GLU A 20 6.52 -4.93 7.01
CA GLU A 20 6.84 -5.97 6.02
C GLU A 20 6.19 -5.66 4.68
N ALA A 21 4.93 -5.19 4.69
CA ALA A 21 4.26 -4.77 3.47
C ALA A 21 5.02 -3.62 2.79
N MET A 22 5.57 -2.68 3.56
CA MET A 22 6.38 -1.60 3.02
C MET A 22 7.64 -2.14 2.35
N GLU A 23 8.30 -3.11 2.96
CA GLU A 23 9.50 -3.71 2.36
C GLU A 23 9.18 -4.42 1.05
N VAL A 24 8.06 -5.15 1.00
CA VAL A 24 7.60 -5.79 -0.23
C VAL A 24 7.37 -4.74 -1.33
N ALA A 25 6.72 -3.63 -0.96
CA ALA A 25 6.46 -2.53 -1.90
C ALA A 25 7.74 -1.84 -2.37
N ARG A 26 8.72 -1.65 -1.48
CA ARG A 26 10.00 -1.04 -1.85
C ARG A 26 10.73 -1.82 -2.92
N GLU A 27 10.69 -3.13 -2.85
CA GLU A 27 11.32 -3.98 -3.86
C GLU A 27 10.73 -3.75 -5.25
N GLU A 28 9.50 -3.26 -5.31
CA GLU A 28 8.83 -2.95 -6.56
C GLU A 28 8.95 -1.48 -6.97
N GLY A 29 9.68 -0.68 -6.19
CA GLY A 29 9.99 0.70 -6.54
C GLY A 29 9.23 1.76 -5.76
N VAL A 30 8.46 1.39 -4.75
CA VAL A 30 7.76 2.36 -3.90
C VAL A 30 8.77 3.02 -2.97
N ARG A 31 8.72 4.34 -2.88
CA ARG A 31 9.70 5.11 -2.11
C ARG A 31 9.39 5.19 -0.62
N GLY A 32 8.12 5.20 -0.27
CA GLY A 32 7.73 5.28 1.13
C GLY A 32 6.22 5.23 1.28
N GLY A 33 5.78 5.23 2.52
CA GLY A 33 4.36 5.19 2.82
C GLY A 33 4.09 5.65 4.24
N THR A 34 2.82 5.68 4.58
CA THR A 34 2.34 6.07 5.91
C THR A 34 1.58 4.91 6.50
N ILE A 35 1.92 4.55 7.73
CA ILE A 35 1.24 3.47 8.44
C ILE A 35 0.23 4.06 9.41
N LEU A 36 -1.00 3.58 9.33
CA LEU A 36 -2.11 3.98 10.18
C LEU A 36 -2.57 2.79 11.00
N ASN A 37 -2.78 2.99 12.28
CA ASN A 37 -3.41 1.97 13.11
C ASN A 37 -4.90 1.96 12.83
N ALA A 38 -5.48 0.76 12.75
CA ALA A 38 -6.87 0.60 12.38
C ALA A 38 -7.49 -0.58 13.11
N ARG A 39 -8.79 -0.70 12.98
CA ARG A 39 -9.53 -1.80 13.56
C ARG A 39 -10.44 -2.39 12.50
N GLY A 40 -10.35 -3.70 12.32
CA GLY A 40 -11.22 -4.43 11.43
C GLY A 40 -12.48 -4.88 12.13
N VAL A 41 -13.56 -4.99 11.37
CA VAL A 41 -14.82 -5.50 11.85
C VAL A 41 -15.25 -6.62 10.90
N ALA A 42 -15.46 -7.81 11.45
CA ALA A 42 -15.91 -8.94 10.66
C ALA A 42 -16.82 -9.80 11.51
N ARG A 43 -17.68 -10.54 10.86
CA ARG A 43 -18.58 -11.48 11.56
C ARG A 43 -17.79 -12.71 11.98
N GLU A 44 -17.80 -13.00 13.26
CA GLU A 44 -17.13 -14.19 13.79
C GLU A 44 -17.68 -15.47 13.17
N GLU A 45 -18.98 -15.50 12.92
CA GLU A 45 -19.64 -16.65 12.29
C GLU A 45 -19.08 -16.95 10.90
N ALA A 46 -18.84 -15.90 10.11
CA ALA A 46 -18.27 -16.07 8.78
C ALA A 46 -16.84 -16.59 8.86
N ALA A 47 -16.06 -16.09 9.82
CA ALA A 47 -14.68 -16.53 10.01
C ALA A 47 -14.66 -18.01 10.42
N ALA A 48 -15.50 -18.41 11.33
CA ALA A 48 -15.59 -19.80 11.77
C ALA A 48 -15.98 -20.73 10.63
N PHE A 49 -16.91 -20.28 9.78
CA PHE A 49 -17.35 -21.05 8.63
C PHE A 49 -16.19 -21.29 7.63
N PHE A 50 -15.36 -20.29 7.40
CA PHE A 50 -14.22 -20.40 6.48
C PHE A 50 -12.94 -20.91 7.15
N GLY A 51 -12.97 -21.21 8.44
CA GLY A 51 -11.81 -21.71 9.16
C GLY A 51 -10.71 -20.69 9.34
N ILE A 52 -11.04 -19.41 9.33
CA ILE A 52 -10.06 -18.34 9.52
C ILE A 52 -10.23 -17.72 10.91
N THR A 53 -9.13 -17.18 11.43
CA THR A 53 -9.14 -16.45 12.69
C THR A 53 -9.35 -14.98 12.40
N ILE A 54 -10.26 -14.33 13.12
CA ILE A 54 -10.47 -12.90 13.00
C ILE A 54 -9.47 -12.18 13.88
N HIS A 55 -8.71 -11.26 13.26
CA HIS A 55 -7.86 -10.34 13.97
C HIS A 55 -8.47 -8.95 13.81
N HIS A 56 -8.87 -8.33 14.92
CA HIS A 56 -9.52 -7.01 14.87
C HIS A 56 -8.52 -5.88 14.69
N GLU A 57 -7.31 -6.02 15.24
CA GLU A 57 -6.31 -4.98 15.11
C GLU A 57 -5.64 -5.08 13.75
N LYS A 58 -5.67 -3.97 13.03
CA LYS A 58 -5.14 -3.86 11.68
C LYS A 58 -4.17 -2.71 11.59
N GLU A 59 -3.37 -2.75 10.54
CA GLU A 59 -2.58 -1.61 10.11
C GLU A 59 -2.89 -1.35 8.66
N ILE A 60 -2.91 -0.08 8.30
CA ILE A 60 -3.11 0.33 6.92
C ILE A 60 -1.82 1.00 6.45
N LEU A 61 -1.23 0.45 5.40
CA LEU A 61 -0.12 1.09 4.72
C LEU A 61 -0.69 1.86 3.53
N MET A 62 -0.50 3.17 3.55
CA MET A 62 -0.95 4.05 2.49
C MET A 62 0.25 4.54 1.70
N MET A 63 0.24 4.33 0.40
CA MET A 63 1.37 4.69 -0.47
C MET A 63 0.87 5.44 -1.69
N VAL A 64 1.55 6.54 -2.02
CA VAL A 64 1.33 7.21 -3.29
C VAL A 64 2.40 6.68 -4.25
N VAL A 65 1.97 6.05 -5.33
CA VAL A 65 2.87 5.36 -6.25
C VAL A 65 2.69 5.88 -7.66
N GLU A 66 3.74 5.75 -8.47
CA GLU A 66 3.61 6.01 -9.89
C GLU A 66 2.70 4.95 -10.51
N LYS A 67 1.88 5.39 -11.43
CA LYS A 67 0.86 4.55 -12.04
C LYS A 67 1.44 3.32 -12.75
N ASP A 68 2.63 3.47 -13.32
CA ASP A 68 3.27 2.40 -14.08
C ASP A 68 3.77 1.24 -13.21
N ILE A 69 3.94 1.44 -11.90
CA ILE A 69 4.34 0.35 -11.01
C ILE A 69 3.19 -0.21 -10.18
N ARG A 70 2.01 0.38 -10.27
CA ARG A 70 0.86 0.00 -9.44
C ARG A 70 0.55 -1.48 -9.48
N ASP A 71 0.46 -2.05 -10.67
CA ASP A 71 0.08 -3.46 -10.80
C ASP A 71 1.13 -4.39 -10.21
N ARG A 72 2.42 -4.06 -10.37
CA ARG A 72 3.49 -4.84 -9.76
C ARG A 72 3.41 -4.82 -8.25
N VAL A 73 3.13 -3.64 -7.68
CA VAL A 73 3.04 -3.49 -6.23
C VAL A 73 1.85 -4.29 -5.69
N LEU A 74 0.68 -4.15 -6.31
CA LEU A 74 -0.50 -4.90 -5.89
C LEU A 74 -0.27 -6.41 -5.97
N ASN A 75 0.35 -6.86 -7.05
CA ASN A 75 0.62 -8.28 -7.24
C ASN A 75 1.62 -8.82 -6.21
N ALA A 76 2.66 -8.04 -5.90
CA ALA A 76 3.65 -8.44 -4.90
C ALA A 76 3.02 -8.57 -3.51
N ILE A 77 2.18 -7.60 -3.15
CA ILE A 77 1.47 -7.66 -1.86
C ILE A 77 0.53 -8.86 -1.81
N TYR A 78 -0.18 -9.12 -2.90
CA TYR A 78 -1.06 -10.29 -2.97
C TYR A 78 -0.29 -11.59 -2.75
N LYS A 79 0.84 -11.76 -3.43
CA LYS A 79 1.62 -12.99 -3.34
C LYS A 79 2.22 -13.21 -1.97
N GLU A 80 2.74 -12.15 -1.35
CA GLU A 80 3.49 -12.27 -0.10
C GLU A 80 2.60 -12.15 1.13
N MET A 81 1.52 -11.40 1.04
CA MET A 81 0.76 -10.95 2.21
C MET A 81 -0.76 -11.04 2.02
N GLY A 82 -1.23 -11.79 1.05
CA GLY A 82 -2.67 -11.90 0.78
C GLY A 82 -3.45 -12.62 1.88
N MET A 83 -4.75 -12.78 1.66
CA MET A 83 -5.66 -13.35 2.67
C MET A 83 -5.28 -14.76 3.12
N ALA A 84 -4.59 -15.52 2.28
CA ALA A 84 -4.14 -16.87 2.63
C ALA A 84 -2.86 -16.88 3.48
N LYS A 85 -2.24 -15.73 3.69
CA LYS A 85 -1.01 -15.59 4.47
C LYS A 85 -1.33 -15.06 5.88
N ALA A 86 -0.33 -15.10 6.77
CA ALA A 86 -0.50 -14.63 8.14
C ALA A 86 -0.95 -13.17 8.24
N ALA A 87 -0.50 -12.34 7.31
CA ALA A 87 -0.89 -10.92 7.29
C ALA A 87 -2.35 -10.71 6.92
N GLN A 88 -2.99 -11.66 6.23
CA GLN A 88 -4.37 -11.57 5.77
C GLN A 88 -4.65 -10.24 5.07
N GLY A 89 -3.78 -9.88 4.15
CA GLY A 89 -3.79 -8.56 3.54
C GLY A 89 -4.78 -8.41 2.40
N ILE A 90 -5.33 -7.21 2.33
CA ILE A 90 -6.14 -6.75 1.20
C ILE A 90 -5.47 -5.48 0.71
N ALA A 91 -5.26 -5.38 -0.59
CA ALA A 91 -4.71 -4.15 -1.16
C ALA A 91 -5.56 -3.70 -2.33
N PHE A 92 -5.71 -2.40 -2.45
CA PHE A 92 -6.45 -1.80 -3.56
C PHE A 92 -5.89 -0.43 -3.89
N SER A 93 -6.20 0.06 -5.07
CA SER A 93 -5.71 1.35 -5.52
C SER A 93 -6.86 2.28 -5.91
N LEU A 94 -6.59 3.58 -5.77
CA LEU A 94 -7.50 4.63 -6.19
C LEU A 94 -6.71 5.64 -7.02
N PRO A 95 -7.32 6.21 -8.07
CA PRO A 95 -6.65 7.27 -8.81
C PRO A 95 -6.52 8.51 -7.95
N VAL A 96 -5.41 9.21 -8.11
CA VAL A 96 -5.15 10.48 -7.44
C VAL A 96 -5.29 11.59 -8.48
N SER A 97 -6.19 12.53 -8.21
CA SER A 97 -6.43 13.63 -9.14
C SER A 97 -5.23 14.57 -9.22
N ASP A 98 -4.70 14.98 -8.07
CA ASP A 98 -3.57 15.90 -7.97
C ASP A 98 -2.73 15.53 -6.77
N VAL A 99 -1.42 15.71 -6.89
CA VAL A 99 -0.47 15.47 -5.81
C VAL A 99 0.45 16.67 -5.67
N ALA A 100 0.62 17.14 -4.46
CA ALA A 100 1.58 18.18 -4.13
C ALA A 100 2.53 17.65 -3.06
N GLY A 101 3.79 18.01 -3.15
CA GLY A 101 4.77 17.65 -2.13
C GLY A 101 5.59 16.40 -2.40
N LEU A 102 5.36 15.73 -3.51
CA LEU A 102 6.21 14.58 -3.86
C LEU A 102 7.61 15.06 -4.24
N ALA A 103 8.61 14.29 -3.82
CA ALA A 103 9.98 14.57 -4.22
C ALA A 103 10.14 14.36 -5.73
N PRO A 104 10.69 15.33 -6.46
CA PRO A 104 10.91 15.17 -7.89
C PRO A 104 11.98 14.13 -8.17
N LYS A 105 12.00 13.63 -9.41
CA LYS A 105 13.08 12.77 -9.88
C LYS A 105 14.36 13.59 -10.00
N ILE A 106 15.50 12.91 -9.99
CA ILE A 106 16.80 13.57 -10.06
C ILE A 106 16.91 14.52 -11.27
N GLU A 107 16.42 14.09 -12.42
CA GLU A 107 16.45 14.90 -13.64
C GLU A 107 15.63 16.18 -13.47
N GLN A 108 14.50 16.12 -12.80
CA GLN A 108 13.65 17.28 -12.52
C GLN A 108 14.33 18.24 -11.57
N ILE A 109 15.01 17.72 -10.55
CA ILE A 109 15.78 18.55 -9.62
C ILE A 109 16.89 19.30 -10.36
N ARG A 110 17.63 18.62 -11.22
CA ARG A 110 18.68 19.26 -12.02
C ARG A 110 18.14 20.34 -12.93
N SER A 111 17.04 20.06 -13.59
CA SER A 111 16.39 21.02 -14.47
C SER A 111 15.98 22.29 -13.73
N GLU A 112 15.38 22.16 -12.57
CA GLU A 112 14.98 23.27 -11.74
C GLU A 112 16.17 24.07 -11.22
N THR A 113 17.26 23.39 -10.90
CA THR A 113 18.47 24.05 -10.41
C THR A 113 19.17 24.83 -11.50
N GLU A 114 19.14 24.37 -12.73
CA GLU A 114 19.76 25.03 -13.87
C GLU A 114 19.03 26.29 -14.35
N GLU A 115 17.78 26.43 -14.00
CA GLU A 115 16.99 27.62 -14.29
C GLU A 115 17.29 28.77 -13.32
#